data_ec40fb67a37de9ecc1795628bf318bd5
#
_entry.id   ec40fb67a37de9ecc1795628bf318bd5
#
_cell.length_a   1.000
_cell.length_b   1.000
_cell.length_c   1.000
_cell.angle_alpha   90.00
_cell.angle_beta   90.00
_cell.angle_gamma   90.00
#
_symmetry.space_group_name_H-M   'P 1'
#
loop_
_entity.id
_entity.type
_entity.pdbx_description
1 polymer ?
#
loop_
_entity_poly.entity_id
_entity_poly.type
_entity_poly.pdbx_seq_one_letter_code
_entity_poly.pdbx_strand_id
1 'polypeptide(L)'
;VRGEVTIDLTGVMAEEIGAAHGLSEADLRRIEPDLVRVASEIADLRRRGMLEVLDLPSVREDLDRIAEAAVKSHGFRNFVLLGIGGSSLGARAIFEACLSPFHNLAPEGERGAPRLFVAENVDPDSLDSLMRVAPPEETLYNVVSKSGTTVETISQLLVVWDRLASSVGKRAAEHLVITTDPERGFLRRLASELGIRSFGVPPGVGGRFSVLTPVGLYPAAVAGVDPLELLDGAAQMDERCRDNGWRQNPALALAGVHYAFDRLKGKGITVMMPYADSLRSFAEWFCQLWAESLGKRTNPAGDPRAPVGQTPVRALGAIDQHSQLQLYVDGPNDKLFSIVAVHRHRAEVRIPETTLPGVREEGLGHIPGHGLDELLSAERSATEMVLLGSERPVLVVDLPEVSAFSLGQMFYLYEWATIAAGMLYHVNPFDQPGVEEGKLLTHAAMGRSGSEKLAERIRSHRQRPDRHRIR
;
A
#
# COMPACT_ATOMS: atom_id res chain seq x y z
N VAL A 1 -24.79 -1.59 12.22
CA VAL A 1 -23.61 -0.74 12.40
C VAL A 1 -22.49 -1.39 11.61
N ARG A 2 -21.91 -0.70 10.64
CA ARG A 2 -20.71 -1.16 9.92
C ARG A 2 -19.57 -1.27 10.94
N GLY A 3 -18.79 -2.35 10.88
CA GLY A 3 -17.77 -2.63 11.88
C GLY A 3 -16.60 -1.63 11.85
N GLU A 4 -16.08 -1.32 13.02
CA GLU A 4 -14.93 -0.43 13.17
C GLU A 4 -13.63 -1.23 13.19
N VAL A 5 -12.60 -0.69 12.53
CA VAL A 5 -11.22 -1.16 12.68
C VAL A 5 -10.72 -0.74 14.06
N THR A 6 -10.22 -1.67 14.86
CA THR A 6 -9.66 -1.38 16.20
C THR A 6 -8.20 -1.82 16.30
N ILE A 7 -7.51 -1.30 17.32
CA ILE A 7 -6.11 -1.63 17.57
C ILE A 7 -6.00 -2.13 19.01
N ASP A 8 -5.49 -3.35 19.18
CA ASP A 8 -5.12 -3.89 20.47
C ASP A 8 -3.61 -3.71 20.69
N LEU A 9 -3.28 -3.00 21.75
CA LEU A 9 -1.91 -2.72 22.17
C LEU A 9 -1.46 -3.55 23.37
N THR A 10 -2.26 -4.52 23.82
CA THR A 10 -1.93 -5.35 24.98
C THR A 10 -0.58 -6.05 24.82
N GLY A 11 -0.35 -6.68 23.67
CA GLY A 11 0.88 -7.43 23.39
C GLY A 11 2.15 -6.60 23.16
N VAL A 12 2.05 -5.26 23.27
CA VAL A 12 3.24 -4.38 23.25
C VAL A 12 3.62 -3.84 24.63
N MET A 13 2.81 -4.15 25.64
CA MET A 13 3.01 -3.63 27.00
C MET A 13 4.03 -4.46 27.80
N ALA A 14 4.72 -3.79 28.72
CA ALA A 14 5.73 -4.41 29.58
C ALA A 14 5.15 -5.47 30.52
N GLU A 15 3.87 -5.37 30.84
CA GLU A 15 3.13 -6.35 31.63
C GLU A 15 3.03 -7.72 30.93
N GLU A 16 2.98 -7.72 29.58
CA GLU A 16 2.86 -8.94 28.77
C GLU A 16 4.21 -9.55 28.38
N ILE A 17 5.16 -8.72 27.96
CA ILE A 17 6.43 -9.19 27.36
C ILE A 17 7.67 -8.74 28.14
N GLY A 18 7.50 -8.27 29.37
CA GLY A 18 8.59 -7.81 30.23
C GLY A 18 9.12 -6.42 29.89
N ALA A 19 9.69 -5.75 30.88
CA ALA A 19 10.15 -4.36 30.78
C ALA A 19 11.32 -4.13 29.79
N ALA A 20 12.09 -5.18 29.50
CA ALA A 20 13.20 -5.09 28.56
C ALA A 20 12.71 -4.88 27.11
N HIS A 21 11.60 -5.49 26.76
CA HIS A 21 11.10 -5.54 25.38
C HIS A 21 9.74 -4.88 25.19
N GLY A 22 8.91 -4.73 26.25
CA GLY A 22 7.63 -4.06 26.21
C GLY A 22 7.70 -2.57 26.62
N LEU A 23 6.66 -1.83 26.32
CA LEU A 23 6.50 -0.42 26.73
C LEU A 23 5.87 -0.36 28.13
N SER A 24 6.52 0.33 29.05
CA SER A 24 5.94 0.65 30.34
C SER A 24 5.09 1.93 30.29
N GLU A 25 4.22 2.11 31.29
CA GLU A 25 3.53 3.39 31.49
C GLU A 25 4.49 4.60 31.60
N ALA A 26 5.72 4.37 32.09
CA ALA A 26 6.76 5.40 32.14
C ALA A 26 7.29 5.73 30.73
N ASP A 27 7.48 4.74 29.86
CA ASP A 27 7.87 4.95 28.47
C ASP A 27 6.80 5.75 27.71
N LEU A 28 5.52 5.39 27.92
CA LEU A 28 4.39 6.10 27.29
C LEU A 28 4.29 7.55 27.78
N ARG A 29 4.38 7.78 29.10
CA ARG A 29 4.42 9.16 29.65
C ARG A 29 5.58 9.98 29.13
N ARG A 30 6.70 9.36 28.80
CA ARG A 30 7.87 10.06 28.26
C ARG A 30 7.62 10.63 26.88
N ILE A 31 6.84 9.93 26.02
CA ILE A 31 6.54 10.38 24.66
C ILE A 31 5.23 11.17 24.56
N GLU A 32 4.36 11.11 25.56
CA GLU A 32 3.03 11.76 25.55
C GLU A 32 3.08 13.26 25.22
N PRO A 33 4.01 14.08 25.74
CA PRO A 33 4.11 15.48 25.36
C PRO A 33 4.37 15.67 23.84
N ASP A 34 5.16 14.80 23.23
CA ASP A 34 5.41 14.83 21.78
C ASP A 34 4.18 14.41 20.99
N LEU A 35 3.41 13.42 21.47
CA LEU A 35 2.16 13.01 20.85
C LEU A 35 1.12 14.14 20.86
N VAL A 36 0.95 14.81 22.00
CA VAL A 36 0.04 15.97 22.12
C VAL A 36 0.47 17.12 21.21
N ARG A 37 1.76 17.41 21.16
CA ARG A 37 2.33 18.41 20.25
C ARG A 37 2.02 18.06 18.79
N VAL A 38 2.30 16.82 18.36
CA VAL A 38 2.08 16.36 16.99
C VAL A 38 0.61 16.40 16.62
N ALA A 39 -0.31 15.93 17.49
CA ALA A 39 -1.74 16.02 17.24
C ALA A 39 -2.22 17.46 17.03
N SER A 40 -1.74 18.38 17.90
CA SER A 40 -2.07 19.80 17.78
C SER A 40 -1.50 20.44 16.52
N GLU A 41 -0.29 20.07 16.13
CA GLU A 41 0.37 20.54 14.91
C GLU A 41 -0.36 20.05 13.66
N ILE A 42 -0.75 18.75 13.59
CA ILE A 42 -1.55 18.19 12.50
C ILE A 42 -2.89 18.93 12.38
N ALA A 43 -3.57 19.15 13.50
CA ALA A 43 -4.84 19.88 13.51
C ALA A 43 -4.67 21.33 13.01
N ASP A 44 -3.56 22.01 13.37
CA ASP A 44 -3.27 23.36 12.87
C ASP A 44 -2.95 23.37 11.36
N LEU A 45 -2.06 22.52 10.92
CA LEU A 45 -1.70 22.39 9.50
C LEU A 45 -2.92 22.07 8.63
N ARG A 46 -3.80 21.18 9.12
CA ARG A 46 -5.05 20.84 8.45
C ARG A 46 -5.98 22.06 8.34
N ARG A 47 -6.20 22.82 9.43
CA ARG A 47 -7.01 24.07 9.38
C ARG A 47 -6.47 25.08 8.39
N ARG A 48 -5.18 25.11 8.15
CA ARG A 48 -4.50 25.96 7.17
C ARG A 48 -4.50 25.42 5.75
N GLY A 49 -5.14 24.25 5.50
CA GLY A 49 -5.17 23.58 4.19
C GLY A 49 -3.81 23.03 3.73
N MET A 50 -2.88 22.76 4.66
CA MET A 50 -1.53 22.28 4.34
C MET A 50 -1.41 20.75 4.36
N LEU A 51 -2.47 20.02 4.74
CA LEU A 51 -2.55 18.57 4.78
C LEU A 51 -3.76 18.08 3.98
N GLU A 52 -3.79 18.44 2.69
CA GLU A 52 -4.88 18.11 1.76
C GLU A 52 -5.23 16.61 1.75
N VAL A 53 -4.22 15.74 1.95
CA VAL A 53 -4.41 14.29 2.06
C VAL A 53 -5.41 13.89 3.16
N LEU A 54 -5.42 14.60 4.28
CA LEU A 54 -6.33 14.29 5.40
C LEU A 54 -7.77 14.77 5.16
N ASP A 55 -8.01 15.58 4.13
CA ASP A 55 -9.32 16.06 3.74
C ASP A 55 -9.96 15.22 2.63
N LEU A 56 -9.19 14.32 1.99
CA LEU A 56 -9.65 13.45 0.91
C LEU A 56 -10.94 12.66 1.24
N PRO A 57 -11.14 12.15 2.49
CA PRO A 57 -12.39 11.46 2.83
C PRO A 57 -13.66 12.30 2.63
N SER A 58 -13.54 13.62 2.60
CA SER A 58 -14.67 14.56 2.39
C SER A 58 -14.85 14.96 0.93
N VAL A 59 -13.89 14.67 0.05
CA VAL A 59 -13.93 15.07 -1.36
C VAL A 59 -14.85 14.15 -2.16
N ARG A 60 -15.91 14.71 -2.74
CA ARG A 60 -16.94 13.97 -3.51
C ARG A 60 -17.07 14.45 -4.96
N GLU A 61 -16.33 15.50 -5.34
CA GLU A 61 -16.53 16.24 -6.59
C GLU A 61 -16.31 15.40 -7.86
N ASP A 62 -15.38 14.43 -7.80
CA ASP A 62 -15.08 13.57 -8.94
C ASP A 62 -15.90 12.26 -8.99
N LEU A 63 -16.72 11.94 -7.98
CA LEU A 63 -17.40 10.63 -7.91
C LEU A 63 -18.34 10.39 -9.09
N ASP A 64 -19.14 11.37 -9.48
CA ASP A 64 -20.05 11.22 -10.63
C ASP A 64 -19.27 11.02 -11.93
N ARG A 65 -18.17 11.76 -12.11
CA ARG A 65 -17.29 11.64 -13.28
C ARG A 65 -16.58 10.27 -13.30
N ILE A 66 -16.17 9.79 -12.13
CA ILE A 66 -15.56 8.47 -11.95
C ILE A 66 -16.58 7.38 -12.29
N ALA A 67 -17.80 7.47 -11.76
CA ALA A 67 -18.87 6.50 -12.03
C ALA A 67 -19.22 6.47 -13.54
N GLU A 68 -19.39 7.62 -14.18
CA GLU A 68 -19.64 7.70 -15.62
C GLU A 68 -18.49 7.06 -16.44
N ALA A 69 -17.24 7.32 -16.06
CA ALA A 69 -16.07 6.76 -16.74
C ALA A 69 -15.98 5.25 -16.53
N ALA A 70 -16.29 4.76 -15.32
CA ALA A 70 -16.28 3.33 -15.02
C ALA A 70 -17.31 2.57 -15.85
N VAL A 71 -18.53 3.09 -15.99
CA VAL A 71 -19.57 2.50 -16.86
C VAL A 71 -19.07 2.39 -18.31
N LYS A 72 -18.41 3.42 -18.84
CA LYS A 72 -17.82 3.36 -20.20
C LYS A 72 -16.68 2.36 -20.30
N SER A 73 -15.93 2.17 -19.23
CA SER A 73 -14.82 1.21 -19.16
C SER A 73 -15.29 -0.24 -19.27
N HIS A 74 -16.52 -0.54 -18.87
CA HIS A 74 -17.14 -1.87 -19.00
C HIS A 74 -17.42 -2.28 -20.47
N GLY A 75 -17.29 -1.35 -21.42
CA GLY A 75 -17.30 -1.66 -22.84
C GLY A 75 -16.03 -2.35 -23.35
N PHE A 76 -14.99 -2.43 -22.52
CA PHE A 76 -13.73 -3.11 -22.81
C PHE A 76 -13.66 -4.43 -22.06
N ARG A 77 -13.04 -5.43 -22.69
CA ARG A 77 -12.83 -6.75 -22.08
C ARG A 77 -11.78 -6.73 -20.98
N ASN A 78 -10.79 -5.83 -21.14
CA ASN A 78 -9.66 -5.71 -20.23
C ASN A 78 -9.48 -4.28 -19.79
N PHE A 79 -9.04 -4.11 -18.56
CA PHE A 79 -8.55 -2.85 -17.99
C PHE A 79 -7.12 -3.06 -17.50
N VAL A 80 -6.20 -2.24 -17.96
CA VAL A 80 -4.80 -2.28 -17.58
C VAL A 80 -4.41 -0.95 -16.96
N LEU A 81 -3.96 -0.97 -15.71
CA LEU A 81 -3.36 0.18 -15.05
C LEU A 81 -1.86 0.20 -15.37
N LEU A 82 -1.38 1.27 -16.01
CA LEU A 82 0.04 1.57 -16.22
C LEU A 82 0.48 2.58 -15.14
N GLY A 83 1.25 2.13 -14.17
CA GLY A 83 1.69 2.97 -13.06
C GLY A 83 2.66 2.22 -12.16
N ILE A 84 3.47 2.92 -11.39
CA ILE A 84 4.46 2.33 -10.49
C ILE A 84 4.38 2.95 -9.09
N GLY A 85 4.65 2.17 -8.06
CA GLY A 85 4.67 2.61 -6.68
C GLY A 85 3.32 3.17 -6.23
N GLY A 86 3.27 4.41 -5.74
CA GLY A 86 2.02 5.05 -5.29
C GLY A 86 0.97 5.22 -6.39
N SER A 87 1.34 5.10 -7.67
CA SER A 87 0.41 5.15 -8.80
C SER A 87 -0.30 3.81 -9.07
N SER A 88 0.09 2.72 -8.41
CA SER A 88 -0.43 1.37 -8.65
C SER A 88 -0.75 0.59 -7.39
N LEU A 89 0.10 0.67 -6.36
CA LEU A 89 -0.01 -0.18 -5.16
C LEU A 89 -1.36 -0.05 -4.44
N GLY A 90 -1.90 1.18 -4.33
CA GLY A 90 -3.21 1.41 -3.72
C GLY A 90 -4.34 0.75 -4.51
N ALA A 91 -4.37 0.91 -5.84
CA ALA A 91 -5.36 0.26 -6.71
C ALA A 91 -5.24 -1.26 -6.66
N ARG A 92 -4.01 -1.81 -6.66
CA ARG A 92 -3.78 -3.26 -6.53
C ARG A 92 -4.27 -3.78 -5.18
N ALA A 93 -4.01 -3.04 -4.09
CA ALA A 93 -4.52 -3.40 -2.77
C ALA A 93 -6.06 -3.45 -2.74
N ILE A 94 -6.74 -2.50 -3.41
CA ILE A 94 -8.21 -2.50 -3.54
C ILE A 94 -8.68 -3.72 -4.34
N PHE A 95 -8.05 -4.04 -5.47
CA PHE A 95 -8.43 -5.19 -6.30
C PHE A 95 -8.31 -6.50 -5.52
N GLU A 96 -7.16 -6.76 -4.91
CA GLU A 96 -6.96 -7.99 -4.14
C GLU A 96 -7.86 -8.08 -2.90
N ALA A 97 -8.07 -6.93 -2.21
CA ALA A 97 -8.92 -6.90 -1.04
C ALA A 97 -10.40 -7.12 -1.36
N CYS A 98 -10.91 -6.56 -2.43
CA CYS A 98 -12.35 -6.50 -2.69
C CYS A 98 -12.86 -7.53 -3.70
N LEU A 99 -12.00 -8.10 -4.55
CA LEU A 99 -12.40 -9.05 -5.58
C LEU A 99 -12.04 -10.50 -5.23
N SER A 100 -12.53 -11.42 -6.03
CA SER A 100 -12.06 -12.80 -6.01
C SER A 100 -10.60 -12.86 -6.47
N PRO A 101 -9.72 -13.67 -5.84
CA PRO A 101 -8.35 -13.87 -6.32
C PRO A 101 -8.30 -14.45 -7.73
N PHE A 102 -9.39 -15.05 -8.20
CA PHE A 102 -9.55 -15.62 -9.54
C PHE A 102 -10.44 -14.76 -10.47
N HIS A 103 -10.63 -13.49 -10.16
CA HIS A 103 -11.49 -12.56 -10.91
C HIS A 103 -11.25 -12.66 -12.43
N ASN A 104 -9.99 -12.59 -12.87
CA ASN A 104 -9.65 -12.60 -14.29
C ASN A 104 -9.93 -13.94 -15.00
N LEU A 105 -10.12 -15.03 -14.26
CA LEU A 105 -10.42 -16.37 -14.78
C LEU A 105 -11.92 -16.67 -14.81
N ALA A 106 -12.72 -15.89 -14.08
CA ALA A 106 -14.18 -16.06 -14.08
C ALA A 106 -14.77 -15.75 -15.47
N PRO A 107 -15.87 -16.41 -15.88
CA PRO A 107 -16.60 -16.08 -17.09
C PRO A 107 -17.03 -14.60 -17.13
N GLU A 108 -17.07 -14.02 -18.32
CA GLU A 108 -17.37 -12.58 -18.48
C GLU A 108 -18.72 -12.20 -17.85
N GLY A 109 -19.76 -13.03 -18.04
CA GLY A 109 -21.09 -12.78 -17.46
C GLY A 109 -21.18 -12.87 -15.94
N GLU A 110 -20.16 -13.46 -15.28
CA GLU A 110 -20.10 -13.59 -13.82
C GLU A 110 -19.21 -12.52 -13.17
N ARG A 111 -18.28 -11.94 -13.94
CA ARG A 111 -17.33 -10.96 -13.40
C ARG A 111 -17.98 -9.63 -13.03
N GLY A 112 -18.93 -9.15 -13.82
CA GLY A 112 -19.55 -7.84 -13.68
C GLY A 112 -18.60 -6.66 -13.94
N ALA A 113 -17.34 -6.93 -14.29
CA ALA A 113 -16.28 -5.95 -14.57
C ALA A 113 -15.29 -6.52 -15.60
N PRO A 114 -14.44 -5.67 -16.25
CA PRO A 114 -13.35 -6.14 -17.13
C PRO A 114 -12.38 -7.06 -16.39
N ARG A 115 -11.53 -7.77 -17.11
CA ARG A 115 -10.32 -8.37 -16.51
C ARG A 115 -9.38 -7.23 -16.12
N LEU A 116 -8.79 -7.30 -14.92
CA LEU A 116 -8.00 -6.24 -14.32
C LEU A 116 -6.53 -6.65 -14.26
N PHE A 117 -5.66 -5.79 -14.78
CA PHE A 117 -4.22 -6.00 -14.76
C PHE A 117 -3.53 -4.73 -14.30
N VAL A 118 -2.38 -4.90 -13.63
CA VAL A 118 -1.53 -3.80 -13.20
C VAL A 118 -0.12 -4.02 -13.74
N ALA A 119 0.33 -3.11 -14.58
CA ALA A 119 1.68 -3.13 -15.16
C ALA A 119 2.54 -2.09 -14.44
N GLU A 120 3.35 -2.56 -13.50
CA GLU A 120 4.14 -1.72 -12.60
C GLU A 120 5.59 -1.59 -13.01
N ASN A 121 6.14 -2.60 -13.70
CA ASN A 121 7.55 -2.68 -14.02
C ASN A 121 7.78 -2.65 -15.53
N VAL A 122 8.95 -2.14 -15.94
CA VAL A 122 9.39 -2.12 -17.34
C VAL A 122 10.06 -3.42 -17.78
N ASP A 123 9.63 -4.53 -17.18
CA ASP A 123 10.06 -5.86 -17.57
C ASP A 123 9.47 -6.24 -18.92
N PRO A 124 10.30 -6.53 -19.95
CA PRO A 124 9.82 -6.77 -21.31
C PRO A 124 9.01 -8.06 -21.42
N ASP A 125 9.36 -9.11 -20.66
CA ASP A 125 8.64 -10.38 -20.71
C ASP A 125 7.25 -10.25 -20.14
N SER A 126 7.12 -9.49 -19.05
CA SER A 126 5.84 -9.22 -18.40
C SER A 126 4.92 -8.39 -19.30
N LEU A 127 5.44 -7.29 -19.88
CA LEU A 127 4.63 -6.41 -20.74
C LEU A 127 4.21 -7.10 -22.03
N ASP A 128 5.09 -7.84 -22.70
CA ASP A 128 4.78 -8.60 -23.91
C ASP A 128 3.73 -9.69 -23.64
N SER A 129 3.87 -10.42 -22.53
CA SER A 129 2.90 -11.43 -22.11
C SER A 129 1.54 -10.81 -21.79
N LEU A 130 1.52 -9.65 -21.12
CA LEU A 130 0.30 -8.93 -20.82
C LEU A 130 -0.44 -8.54 -22.12
N MET A 131 0.25 -7.99 -23.10
CA MET A 131 -0.36 -7.58 -24.38
C MET A 131 -0.89 -8.75 -25.20
N ARG A 132 -0.38 -9.98 -25.02
CA ARG A 132 -0.95 -11.19 -25.62
C ARG A 132 -2.24 -11.64 -24.92
N VAL A 133 -2.28 -11.54 -23.58
CA VAL A 133 -3.46 -11.93 -22.78
C VAL A 133 -4.55 -10.86 -22.85
N ALA A 134 -4.16 -9.61 -22.92
CA ALA A 134 -5.03 -8.44 -23.03
C ALA A 134 -4.68 -7.65 -24.32
N PRO A 135 -5.19 -8.10 -25.48
CA PRO A 135 -4.92 -7.44 -26.78
C PRO A 135 -5.31 -5.96 -26.72
N PRO A 136 -4.48 -5.04 -27.26
CA PRO A 136 -4.70 -3.60 -27.14
C PRO A 136 -6.09 -3.15 -27.62
N GLU A 137 -6.61 -3.73 -28.69
CA GLU A 137 -7.92 -3.42 -29.28
C GLU A 137 -9.11 -3.79 -28.39
N GLU A 138 -8.93 -4.68 -27.40
CA GLU A 138 -9.94 -5.07 -26.41
C GLU A 138 -9.69 -4.44 -25.04
N THR A 139 -8.70 -3.56 -24.93
CA THR A 139 -8.16 -3.09 -23.64
C THR A 139 -8.30 -1.58 -23.48
N LEU A 140 -8.75 -1.17 -22.30
CA LEU A 140 -8.65 0.19 -21.81
C LEU A 140 -7.44 0.32 -20.88
N TYR A 141 -6.59 1.31 -21.14
CA TYR A 141 -5.41 1.59 -20.33
C TYR A 141 -5.61 2.82 -19.47
N ASN A 142 -5.48 2.69 -18.16
CA ASN A 142 -5.40 3.81 -17.24
C ASN A 142 -3.92 4.16 -16.98
N VAL A 143 -3.47 5.26 -17.53
CA VAL A 143 -2.08 5.74 -17.40
C VAL A 143 -1.99 6.66 -16.20
N VAL A 144 -1.29 6.21 -15.15
CA VAL A 144 -1.25 6.89 -13.86
C VAL A 144 0.16 7.38 -13.54
N SER A 145 0.35 8.69 -13.50
CA SER A 145 1.58 9.32 -13.02
C SER A 145 1.31 10.75 -12.56
N LYS A 146 1.47 11.05 -11.27
CA LYS A 146 1.27 12.40 -10.74
C LYS A 146 2.17 13.42 -11.45
N SER A 147 3.47 13.14 -11.59
CA SER A 147 4.40 14.06 -12.29
C SER A 147 4.14 14.15 -13.80
N GLY A 148 3.44 13.18 -14.35
CA GLY A 148 3.21 13.05 -15.79
C GLY A 148 4.48 12.77 -16.61
N THR A 149 5.60 12.39 -15.96
CA THR A 149 6.91 12.20 -16.59
C THR A 149 7.68 11.00 -16.05
N THR A 150 7.03 10.12 -15.27
CA THR A 150 7.66 8.89 -14.73
C THR A 150 8.13 8.01 -15.88
N VAL A 151 9.42 7.73 -15.94
CA VAL A 151 10.05 7.10 -17.11
C VAL A 151 9.46 5.71 -17.40
N GLU A 152 9.18 4.94 -16.38
CA GLU A 152 8.60 3.61 -16.48
C GLU A 152 7.20 3.66 -17.11
N THR A 153 6.32 4.49 -16.56
CA THR A 153 4.94 4.68 -17.06
C THR A 153 4.92 5.23 -18.47
N ILE A 154 5.78 6.20 -18.77
CA ILE A 154 5.86 6.78 -20.12
C ILE A 154 6.40 5.75 -21.12
N SER A 155 7.39 4.94 -20.75
CA SER A 155 7.93 3.90 -21.64
C SER A 155 6.88 2.85 -21.97
N GLN A 156 6.11 2.39 -20.99
CA GLN A 156 4.99 1.49 -21.22
C GLN A 156 3.90 2.11 -22.09
N LEU A 157 3.54 3.38 -21.83
CA LEU A 157 2.58 4.11 -22.66
C LEU A 157 3.02 4.19 -24.12
N LEU A 158 4.30 4.48 -24.39
CA LEU A 158 4.81 4.55 -25.77
C LEU A 158 4.70 3.22 -26.51
N VAL A 159 5.00 2.11 -25.84
CA VAL A 159 4.83 0.75 -26.39
C VAL A 159 3.35 0.46 -26.66
N VAL A 160 2.47 0.75 -25.71
CA VAL A 160 1.02 0.54 -25.85
C VAL A 160 0.44 1.42 -26.94
N TRP A 161 0.85 2.68 -27.02
CA TRP A 161 0.40 3.64 -28.03
C TRP A 161 0.73 3.17 -29.45
N ASP A 162 1.95 2.68 -29.69
CA ASP A 162 2.37 2.16 -31.00
C ASP A 162 1.49 0.99 -31.43
N ARG A 163 1.19 0.07 -30.50
CA ARG A 163 0.29 -1.07 -30.74
C ARG A 163 -1.15 -0.61 -31.02
N LEU A 164 -1.67 0.32 -30.22
CA LEU A 164 -3.01 0.88 -30.44
C LEU A 164 -3.11 1.61 -31.77
N ALA A 165 -2.13 2.45 -32.11
CA ALA A 165 -2.12 3.14 -33.39
C ALA A 165 -2.12 2.19 -34.59
N SER A 166 -1.44 1.05 -34.44
CA SER A 166 -1.40 -0.01 -35.48
C SER A 166 -2.69 -0.83 -35.56
N SER A 167 -3.38 -1.10 -34.43
CA SER A 167 -4.55 -1.98 -34.39
C SER A 167 -5.89 -1.25 -34.58
N VAL A 168 -6.07 -0.07 -33.95
CA VAL A 168 -7.33 0.68 -33.96
C VAL A 168 -7.23 2.07 -34.62
N GLY A 169 -6.02 2.46 -35.06
CA GLY A 169 -5.78 3.69 -35.81
C GLY A 169 -6.19 4.95 -35.03
N LYS A 170 -7.05 5.77 -35.64
CA LYS A 170 -7.50 7.06 -35.05
C LYS A 170 -8.27 6.91 -33.73
N ARG A 171 -8.74 5.73 -33.39
CA ARG A 171 -9.46 5.47 -32.13
C ARG A 171 -8.52 5.15 -30.96
N ALA A 172 -7.20 5.17 -31.16
CA ALA A 172 -6.22 4.85 -30.11
C ALA A 172 -6.43 5.66 -28.82
N ALA A 173 -6.80 6.94 -28.92
CA ALA A 173 -7.08 7.81 -27.78
C ALA A 173 -8.29 7.37 -26.94
N GLU A 174 -9.26 6.67 -27.54
CA GLU A 174 -10.46 6.15 -26.86
C GLU A 174 -10.12 4.98 -25.91
N HIS A 175 -8.97 4.35 -26.11
CA HIS A 175 -8.44 3.26 -25.29
C HIS A 175 -7.60 3.73 -24.11
N LEU A 176 -7.55 5.06 -23.86
CA LEU A 176 -6.76 5.64 -22.78
C LEU A 176 -7.62 6.44 -21.82
N VAL A 177 -7.29 6.33 -20.53
CA VAL A 177 -7.67 7.27 -19.49
C VAL A 177 -6.41 7.69 -18.77
N ILE A 178 -6.24 8.99 -18.51
CA ILE A 178 -5.03 9.54 -17.88
C ILE A 178 -5.37 10.06 -16.49
N THR A 179 -4.61 9.61 -15.48
CA THR A 179 -4.69 10.14 -14.11
C THR A 179 -3.35 10.81 -13.77
N THR A 180 -3.34 12.14 -13.64
CA THR A 180 -2.10 12.93 -13.54
C THR A 180 -2.34 14.26 -12.83
N ASP A 181 -1.31 15.09 -12.69
CA ASP A 181 -1.44 16.48 -12.23
C ASP A 181 -2.49 17.23 -13.07
N PRO A 182 -3.38 18.04 -12.45
CA PRO A 182 -4.46 18.74 -13.18
C PRO A 182 -3.96 19.80 -14.16
N GLU A 183 -2.76 20.35 -13.96
CA GLU A 183 -2.26 21.51 -14.73
C GLU A 183 -0.98 21.25 -15.50
N ARG A 184 -0.10 20.35 -15.02
CA ARG A 184 1.28 20.25 -15.46
C ARG A 184 1.66 18.85 -15.94
N GLY A 185 2.79 18.77 -16.65
CA GLY A 185 3.40 17.51 -17.07
C GLY A 185 3.02 17.09 -18.48
N PHE A 186 3.77 16.10 -19.00
CA PHE A 186 3.57 15.56 -20.35
C PHE A 186 2.18 14.92 -20.49
N LEU A 187 1.76 14.09 -19.51
CA LEU A 187 0.47 13.39 -19.58
C LEU A 187 -0.70 14.38 -19.59
N ARG A 188 -0.60 15.52 -18.87
CA ARG A 188 -1.64 16.56 -18.89
C ARG A 188 -1.79 17.18 -20.28
N ARG A 189 -0.67 17.53 -20.93
CA ARG A 189 -0.68 18.05 -22.29
C ARG A 189 -1.23 17.02 -23.27
N LEU A 190 -0.74 15.79 -23.21
CA LEU A 190 -1.20 14.69 -24.07
C LEU A 190 -2.73 14.48 -23.96
N ALA A 191 -3.26 14.49 -22.73
CA ALA A 191 -4.70 14.35 -22.51
C ALA A 191 -5.48 15.50 -23.18
N SER A 192 -4.99 16.73 -23.08
CA SER A 192 -5.64 17.90 -23.69
C SER A 192 -5.54 17.90 -25.22
N GLU A 193 -4.37 17.57 -25.78
CA GLU A 193 -4.13 17.58 -27.24
C GLU A 193 -4.91 16.49 -27.98
N LEU A 194 -5.05 15.31 -27.37
CA LEU A 194 -5.73 14.17 -27.97
C LEU A 194 -7.18 14.00 -27.50
N GLY A 195 -7.68 14.87 -26.63
CA GLY A 195 -9.03 14.76 -26.08
C GLY A 195 -9.24 13.51 -25.20
N ILE A 196 -8.17 12.99 -24.57
CA ILE A 196 -8.23 11.80 -23.73
C ILE A 196 -8.91 12.16 -22.41
N ARG A 197 -9.84 11.31 -21.97
CA ARG A 197 -10.46 11.44 -20.62
C ARG A 197 -9.37 11.43 -19.55
N SER A 198 -9.49 12.35 -18.60
CA SER A 198 -8.48 12.44 -17.55
C SER A 198 -9.04 12.86 -16.20
N PHE A 199 -8.35 12.41 -15.15
CA PHE A 199 -8.59 12.77 -13.76
C PHE A 199 -7.38 13.51 -13.18
N GLY A 200 -7.65 14.49 -12.31
CA GLY A 200 -6.62 15.24 -11.59
C GLY A 200 -6.21 14.55 -10.29
N VAL A 201 -4.91 14.52 -10.02
CA VAL A 201 -4.39 14.18 -8.69
C VAL A 201 -4.14 15.51 -7.96
N PRO A 202 -4.76 15.74 -6.78
CA PRO A 202 -4.59 17.00 -6.07
C PRO A 202 -3.11 17.34 -5.84
N PRO A 203 -2.68 18.59 -6.09
CA PRO A 203 -1.26 18.96 -6.03
C PRO A 203 -0.60 18.72 -4.67
N GLY A 204 -1.33 18.92 -3.58
CA GLY A 204 -0.86 18.70 -2.21
C GLY A 204 -0.76 17.22 -1.79
N VAL A 205 -1.28 16.27 -2.59
CA VAL A 205 -1.27 14.84 -2.26
C VAL A 205 -0.07 14.15 -2.90
N GLY A 206 0.83 13.59 -2.09
CA GLY A 206 1.97 12.79 -2.54
C GLY A 206 1.55 11.47 -3.22
N GLY A 207 2.40 10.91 -4.12
CA GLY A 207 2.05 9.68 -4.84
C GLY A 207 1.65 8.51 -3.94
N ARG A 208 2.40 8.24 -2.89
CA ARG A 208 2.12 7.14 -1.94
C ARG A 208 0.95 7.41 -0.99
N PHE A 209 0.41 8.63 -0.98
CA PHE A 209 -0.77 9.07 -0.23
C PHE A 209 -2.01 9.25 -1.13
N SER A 210 -1.98 8.78 -2.38
CA SER A 210 -2.99 9.13 -3.37
C SER A 210 -4.09 8.07 -3.57
N VAL A 211 -4.12 7.02 -2.76
CA VAL A 211 -5.08 5.92 -2.94
C VAL A 211 -6.54 6.40 -2.84
N LEU A 212 -6.85 7.37 -2.00
CA LEU A 212 -8.19 7.97 -1.86
C LEU A 212 -8.43 9.16 -2.83
N THR A 213 -7.66 9.25 -3.91
CA THR A 213 -7.89 10.16 -5.06
C THR A 213 -8.31 9.35 -6.28
N PRO A 214 -8.58 9.96 -7.44
CA PRO A 214 -8.84 9.20 -8.67
C PRO A 214 -7.78 8.15 -9.04
N VAL A 215 -6.58 8.18 -8.45
CA VAL A 215 -5.54 7.14 -8.58
C VAL A 215 -6.03 5.76 -8.13
N GLY A 216 -6.76 5.70 -7.02
CA GLY A 216 -7.35 4.45 -6.51
C GLY A 216 -8.85 4.36 -6.77
N LEU A 217 -9.59 5.49 -6.69
CA LEU A 217 -11.04 5.50 -6.78
C LEU A 217 -11.57 5.16 -8.18
N TYR A 218 -10.91 5.63 -9.26
CA TYR A 218 -11.34 5.29 -10.61
C TYR A 218 -11.11 3.79 -10.93
N PRO A 219 -9.93 3.21 -10.71
CA PRO A 219 -9.74 1.77 -10.85
C PRO A 219 -10.70 0.95 -9.97
N ALA A 220 -10.98 1.39 -8.73
CA ALA A 220 -11.96 0.76 -7.85
C ALA A 220 -13.35 0.69 -8.50
N ALA A 221 -13.84 1.82 -9.02
CA ALA A 221 -15.12 1.88 -9.70
C ALA A 221 -15.18 0.98 -10.94
N VAL A 222 -14.10 0.93 -11.74
CA VAL A 222 -13.99 0.01 -12.91
C VAL A 222 -14.07 -1.45 -12.46
N ALA A 223 -13.50 -1.76 -11.30
CA ALA A 223 -13.54 -3.09 -10.70
C ALA A 223 -14.90 -3.47 -10.08
N GLY A 224 -15.87 -2.56 -10.08
CA GLY A 224 -17.16 -2.74 -9.43
C GLY A 224 -17.13 -2.53 -7.91
N VAL A 225 -16.04 -1.97 -7.39
CA VAL A 225 -15.93 -1.56 -5.98
C VAL A 225 -16.42 -0.12 -5.83
N ASP A 226 -17.38 0.10 -4.94
CA ASP A 226 -17.96 1.43 -4.71
C ASP A 226 -16.92 2.39 -4.10
N PRO A 227 -16.49 3.46 -4.80
CA PRO A 227 -15.56 4.44 -4.26
C PRO A 227 -16.11 5.18 -3.04
N LEU A 228 -17.43 5.33 -2.93
CA LEU A 228 -18.05 5.98 -1.79
C LEU A 228 -17.85 5.17 -0.50
N GLU A 229 -17.91 3.85 -0.56
CA GLU A 229 -17.62 2.96 0.57
C GLU A 229 -16.19 3.14 1.10
N LEU A 230 -15.21 3.28 0.19
CA LEU A 230 -13.81 3.57 0.58
C LEU A 230 -13.71 4.92 1.30
N LEU A 231 -14.34 5.96 0.74
CA LEU A 231 -14.30 7.31 1.32
C LEU A 231 -15.09 7.40 2.64
N ASP A 232 -16.20 6.70 2.77
CA ASP A 232 -17.00 6.67 4.00
C ASP A 232 -16.25 5.94 5.12
N GLY A 233 -15.56 4.84 4.80
CA GLY A 233 -14.66 4.18 5.75
C GLY A 233 -13.52 5.09 6.22
N ALA A 234 -12.89 5.78 5.29
CA ALA A 234 -11.84 6.76 5.59
C ALA A 234 -12.38 7.93 6.44
N ALA A 235 -13.60 8.42 6.15
CA ALA A 235 -14.23 9.49 6.92
C ALA A 235 -14.56 9.07 8.35
N GLN A 236 -15.02 7.83 8.56
CA GLN A 236 -15.23 7.30 9.92
C GLN A 236 -13.91 7.24 10.69
N MET A 237 -12.83 6.79 10.06
CA MET A 237 -11.51 6.79 10.71
C MET A 237 -11.00 8.20 10.97
N ASP A 238 -11.27 9.16 10.06
CA ASP A 238 -10.92 10.56 10.26
C ASP A 238 -11.58 11.14 11.52
N GLU A 239 -12.86 10.87 11.75
CA GLU A 239 -13.56 11.34 12.95
C GLU A 239 -12.85 10.88 14.23
N ARG A 240 -12.39 9.63 14.27
CA ARG A 240 -11.64 9.07 15.41
C ARG A 240 -10.24 9.65 15.54
N CYS A 241 -9.60 10.00 14.44
CA CYS A 241 -8.25 10.59 14.41
C CYS A 241 -8.22 12.09 14.74
N ARG A 242 -9.38 12.73 14.95
CA ARG A 242 -9.46 14.16 15.35
C ARG A 242 -9.23 14.38 16.85
N ASP A 243 -9.28 13.34 17.66
CA ASP A 243 -8.99 13.46 19.09
C ASP A 243 -7.50 13.74 19.31
N ASN A 244 -7.20 14.65 20.22
CA ASN A 244 -5.81 14.98 20.56
C ASN A 244 -5.21 14.01 21.60
N GLY A 245 -6.01 13.20 22.25
CA GLY A 245 -5.60 12.17 23.18
C GLY A 245 -5.13 10.92 22.44
N TRP A 246 -3.89 10.51 22.64
CA TRP A 246 -3.35 9.36 21.92
C TRP A 246 -4.10 8.03 22.21
N ARG A 247 -4.76 7.90 23.35
CA ARG A 247 -5.56 6.71 23.68
C ARG A 247 -6.90 6.65 22.95
N GLN A 248 -7.40 7.77 22.46
CA GLN A 248 -8.65 7.91 21.72
C GLN A 248 -8.40 8.00 20.21
N ASN A 249 -7.22 8.45 19.80
CA ASN A 249 -6.82 8.58 18.40
C ASN A 249 -6.02 7.36 17.95
N PRO A 250 -6.60 6.43 17.20
CA PRO A 250 -5.95 5.17 16.83
C PRO A 250 -4.68 5.37 15.98
N ALA A 251 -4.66 6.37 15.11
CA ALA A 251 -3.50 6.64 14.27
C ALA A 251 -2.35 7.27 15.06
N LEU A 252 -2.66 8.13 16.03
CA LEU A 252 -1.66 8.70 16.92
C LEU A 252 -1.08 7.65 17.87
N ALA A 253 -1.91 6.74 18.38
CA ALA A 253 -1.48 5.59 19.17
C ALA A 253 -0.51 4.71 18.38
N LEU A 254 -0.88 4.37 17.14
CA LEU A 254 -0.05 3.56 16.25
C LEU A 254 1.30 4.24 15.99
N ALA A 255 1.30 5.52 15.61
CA ALA A 255 2.53 6.29 15.38
C ALA A 255 3.42 6.34 16.63
N GLY A 256 2.81 6.58 17.80
CA GLY A 256 3.51 6.64 19.08
C GLY A 256 4.17 5.33 19.48
N VAL A 257 3.45 4.21 19.30
CA VAL A 257 3.97 2.87 19.58
C VAL A 257 5.15 2.54 18.67
N HIS A 258 5.02 2.75 17.37
CA HIS A 258 6.12 2.54 16.43
C HIS A 258 7.35 3.39 16.74
N TYR A 259 7.14 4.68 17.02
CA TYR A 259 8.21 5.61 17.42
C TYR A 259 8.88 5.18 18.73
N ALA A 260 8.10 4.82 19.76
CA ALA A 260 8.64 4.38 21.04
C ALA A 260 9.46 3.10 20.92
N PHE A 261 8.99 2.12 20.14
CA PHE A 261 9.75 0.88 19.92
C PHE A 261 11.06 1.14 19.20
N ASP A 262 11.07 1.97 18.17
CA ASP A 262 12.33 2.32 17.48
C ASP A 262 13.29 3.08 18.41
N ARG A 263 12.79 4.11 19.09
CA ARG A 263 13.66 5.06 19.81
C ARG A 263 14.02 4.63 21.23
N LEU A 264 13.15 3.88 21.92
CA LEU A 264 13.36 3.50 23.31
C LEU A 264 13.74 2.02 23.47
N LYS A 265 13.30 1.15 22.53
CA LYS A 265 13.51 -0.30 22.62
C LYS A 265 14.39 -0.87 21.48
N GLY A 266 14.85 -0.04 20.55
CA GLY A 266 15.75 -0.43 19.46
C GLY A 266 15.12 -1.36 18.42
N LYS A 267 13.77 -1.33 18.26
CA LYS A 267 13.05 -2.12 17.27
C LYS A 267 13.04 -1.39 15.92
N GLY A 268 14.15 -1.48 15.19
CA GLY A 268 14.33 -0.81 13.90
C GLY A 268 13.59 -1.46 12.71
N ILE A 269 12.84 -2.54 12.95
CA ILE A 269 12.07 -3.26 11.92
C ILE A 269 10.60 -3.30 12.35
N THR A 270 9.68 -3.06 11.41
CA THR A 270 8.25 -3.28 11.62
C THR A 270 7.73 -4.30 10.62
N VAL A 271 7.00 -5.34 11.11
CA VAL A 271 6.46 -6.42 10.28
C VAL A 271 4.95 -6.26 10.18
N MET A 272 4.44 -6.05 8.97
CA MET A 272 3.00 -6.07 8.67
C MET A 272 2.61 -7.49 8.24
N MET A 273 1.79 -8.17 9.06
CA MET A 273 1.43 -9.58 8.84
C MET A 273 -0.10 -9.77 8.89
N PRO A 274 -0.81 -9.53 7.78
CA PRO A 274 -2.24 -9.82 7.70
C PRO A 274 -2.50 -11.34 7.62
N TYR A 275 -3.58 -11.78 8.26
CA TYR A 275 -4.12 -13.13 8.19
C TYR A 275 -5.30 -13.19 7.22
N ALA A 276 -5.06 -12.76 6.01
CA ALA A 276 -5.96 -12.88 4.87
C ALA A 276 -5.16 -12.68 3.56
N ASP A 277 -5.27 -13.60 2.63
CA ASP A 277 -4.60 -13.51 1.32
C ASP A 277 -4.96 -12.22 0.58
N SER A 278 -6.20 -11.78 0.72
CA SER A 278 -6.73 -10.56 0.11
C SER A 278 -6.07 -9.26 0.61
N LEU A 279 -5.30 -9.30 1.70
CA LEU A 279 -4.57 -8.14 2.23
C LEU A 279 -3.06 -8.15 1.91
N ARG A 280 -2.60 -9.08 1.06
CA ARG A 280 -1.18 -9.17 0.66
C ARG A 280 -0.66 -7.86 0.09
N SER A 281 -1.35 -7.29 -0.89
CA SER A 281 -0.95 -6.02 -1.50
C SER A 281 -1.18 -4.81 -0.61
N PHE A 282 -2.06 -4.90 0.39
CA PHE A 282 -2.13 -3.87 1.43
C PHE A 282 -0.83 -3.79 2.23
N ALA A 283 -0.25 -4.93 2.61
CA ALA A 283 1.06 -4.95 3.28
C ALA A 283 2.19 -4.38 2.40
N GLU A 284 2.14 -4.59 1.08
CA GLU A 284 3.09 -3.97 0.14
C GLU A 284 2.91 -2.46 0.04
N TRP A 285 1.66 -1.97 -0.03
CA TRP A 285 1.35 -0.55 0.00
C TRP A 285 1.85 0.11 1.30
N PHE A 286 1.61 -0.52 2.45
CA PHE A 286 2.14 -0.06 3.74
C PHE A 286 3.68 0.05 3.72
N CYS A 287 4.37 -0.94 3.17
CA CYS A 287 5.82 -0.91 3.09
C CYS A 287 6.33 0.31 2.33
N GLN A 288 5.74 0.67 1.19
CA GLN A 288 6.09 1.89 0.49
C GLN A 288 5.77 3.14 1.31
N LEU A 289 4.54 3.23 1.82
CA LEU A 289 4.08 4.37 2.60
C LEU A 289 5.04 4.68 3.75
N TRP A 290 5.38 3.65 4.54
CA TRP A 290 6.21 3.78 5.74
C TRP A 290 7.67 4.06 5.41
N ALA A 291 8.29 3.23 4.54
CA ALA A 291 9.70 3.36 4.21
C ALA A 291 10.06 4.68 3.55
N GLU A 292 9.31 5.05 2.51
CA GLU A 292 9.60 6.23 1.71
C GLU A 292 9.29 7.53 2.46
N SER A 293 8.33 7.52 3.40
CA SER A 293 7.99 8.67 4.20
C SER A 293 8.95 8.90 5.37
N LEU A 294 9.43 7.83 6.02
CA LEU A 294 10.16 7.94 7.29
C LEU A 294 11.66 7.73 7.16
N GLY A 295 12.13 7.03 6.11
CA GLY A 295 13.55 6.77 5.87
C GLY A 295 14.31 8.03 5.44
N LYS A 296 14.76 8.85 6.38
CA LYS A 296 15.37 10.17 6.11
C LYS A 296 16.67 10.40 6.88
N ARG A 297 17.50 11.26 6.29
CA ARG A 297 18.72 11.80 6.93
C ARG A 297 18.75 13.33 6.97
N THR A 298 17.61 13.97 6.77
CA THR A 298 17.46 15.43 6.84
C THR A 298 16.24 15.78 7.69
N ASN A 299 16.29 16.94 8.36
CA ASN A 299 15.11 17.53 8.99
C ASN A 299 14.18 18.16 7.93
N PRO A 300 12.99 18.69 8.30
CA PRO A 300 12.09 19.35 7.34
C PRO A 300 12.69 20.57 6.65
N ALA A 301 13.69 21.23 7.22
CA ALA A 301 14.42 22.34 6.61
C ALA A 301 15.52 21.87 5.64
N GLY A 302 15.77 20.56 5.54
CA GLY A 302 16.78 19.98 4.66
C GLY A 302 18.17 19.83 5.31
N ASP A 303 18.34 20.22 6.60
CA ASP A 303 19.62 20.08 7.27
C ASP A 303 19.94 18.61 7.57
N PRO A 304 21.21 18.18 7.42
CA PRO A 304 21.63 16.81 7.70
C PRO A 304 21.38 16.41 9.18
N ARG A 305 20.97 15.15 9.37
CA ARG A 305 20.77 14.54 10.69
C ARG A 305 21.15 13.06 10.68
N ALA A 306 21.17 12.44 11.84
CA ALA A 306 21.30 10.99 11.93
C ALA A 306 20.12 10.31 11.19
N PRO A 307 20.37 9.25 10.40
CA PRO A 307 19.30 8.53 9.72
C PRO A 307 18.23 8.03 10.70
N VAL A 308 16.98 8.10 10.27
CA VAL A 308 15.81 7.61 11.04
C VAL A 308 14.88 6.79 10.14
N GLY A 309 13.94 6.11 10.76
CA GLY A 309 12.90 5.32 10.10
C GLY A 309 13.12 3.83 10.30
N GLN A 310 12.03 3.12 10.61
CA GLN A 310 12.01 1.66 10.67
C GLN A 310 11.99 1.05 9.27
N THR A 311 12.62 -0.12 9.14
CA THR A 311 12.50 -0.94 7.93
C THR A 311 11.18 -1.72 7.96
N PRO A 312 10.21 -1.45 7.09
CA PRO A 312 9.00 -2.23 7.02
C PRO A 312 9.24 -3.54 6.26
N VAL A 313 8.70 -4.61 6.80
CA VAL A 313 8.70 -5.96 6.21
C VAL A 313 7.26 -6.42 6.05
N ARG A 314 6.95 -6.96 4.88
CA ARG A 314 5.68 -7.65 4.65
C ARG A 314 5.81 -9.13 4.99
N ALA A 315 4.81 -9.66 5.65
CA ALA A 315 4.59 -11.08 5.85
C ALA A 315 3.12 -11.41 5.61
N LEU A 316 2.78 -12.67 5.48
CA LEU A 316 1.40 -13.12 5.27
C LEU A 316 1.12 -14.35 6.14
N GLY A 317 0.20 -14.25 7.06
CA GLY A 317 -0.32 -15.42 7.79
C GLY A 317 -1.31 -16.22 6.91
N ALA A 318 -1.26 -17.57 6.94
CA ALA A 318 -0.30 -18.40 7.71
C ALA A 318 0.97 -18.74 6.91
N ILE A 319 1.07 -18.30 5.65
CA ILE A 319 2.14 -18.71 4.70
C ILE A 319 3.53 -18.47 5.30
N ASP A 320 3.74 -17.29 5.89
CA ASP A 320 5.06 -16.91 6.41
C ASP A 320 5.38 -17.47 7.80
N GLN A 321 4.46 -18.22 8.42
CA GLN A 321 4.81 -19.13 9.52
C GLN A 321 5.77 -20.22 9.05
N HIS A 322 5.66 -20.64 7.78
CA HIS A 322 6.50 -21.67 7.18
C HIS A 322 7.74 -21.13 6.47
N SER A 323 8.02 -19.83 6.56
CA SER A 323 9.18 -19.19 5.93
C SER A 323 9.98 -18.26 6.84
N GLN A 324 9.32 -17.40 7.61
CA GLN A 324 9.95 -16.31 8.36
C GLN A 324 9.84 -16.45 9.88
N LEU A 325 8.87 -17.22 10.39
CA LEU A 325 8.56 -17.28 11.81
C LEU A 325 9.74 -17.79 12.66
N GLN A 326 10.53 -18.73 12.16
CA GLN A 326 11.76 -19.20 12.84
C GLN A 326 12.69 -18.02 13.18
N LEU A 327 12.92 -17.11 12.23
CA LEU A 327 13.74 -15.91 12.47
C LEU A 327 13.07 -14.97 13.46
N TYR A 328 11.75 -14.85 13.41
CA TYR A 328 11.00 -13.94 14.25
C TYR A 328 11.03 -14.37 15.72
N VAL A 329 10.96 -15.67 15.98
CA VAL A 329 10.97 -16.25 17.33
C VAL A 329 12.40 -16.34 17.90
N ASP A 330 13.33 -16.96 17.18
CA ASP A 330 14.67 -17.29 17.69
C ASP A 330 15.77 -16.30 17.27
N GLY A 331 15.48 -15.41 16.30
CA GLY A 331 16.44 -14.43 15.83
C GLY A 331 16.52 -13.18 16.73
N PRO A 332 17.22 -12.11 16.27
CA PRO A 332 17.32 -10.86 17.01
C PRO A 332 15.96 -10.25 17.34
N ASN A 333 15.79 -9.83 18.60
CA ASN A 333 14.57 -9.15 19.05
C ASN A 333 14.62 -7.66 18.69
N ASP A 334 14.57 -7.35 17.41
CA ASP A 334 14.71 -6.02 16.79
C ASP A 334 13.44 -5.59 16.00
N LYS A 335 12.34 -6.32 16.17
CA LYS A 335 11.12 -6.16 15.37
C LYS A 335 9.92 -5.82 16.24
N LEU A 336 9.01 -5.02 15.67
CA LEU A 336 7.63 -4.83 16.13
C LEU A 336 6.71 -5.52 15.12
N PHE A 337 5.78 -6.34 15.57
CA PHE A 337 4.82 -7.04 14.73
C PHE A 337 3.46 -6.35 14.76
N SER A 338 2.90 -6.12 13.57
CA SER A 338 1.53 -5.64 13.35
C SER A 338 0.75 -6.77 12.70
N ILE A 339 0.04 -7.56 13.49
CA ILE A 339 -0.85 -8.62 13.00
C ILE A 339 -2.18 -7.97 12.61
N VAL A 340 -2.67 -8.26 11.39
CA VAL A 340 -4.02 -7.85 10.98
C VAL A 340 -4.93 -9.07 11.08
N ALA A 341 -5.85 -9.03 12.03
CA ALA A 341 -6.83 -10.08 12.28
C ALA A 341 -8.13 -9.79 11.52
N VAL A 342 -8.64 -10.76 10.76
CA VAL A 342 -9.92 -10.67 10.05
C VAL A 342 -10.91 -11.60 10.72
N HIS A 343 -12.05 -11.07 11.21
CA HIS A 343 -13.02 -11.85 11.99
C HIS A 343 -14.06 -12.55 11.11
N ARG A 344 -14.41 -11.99 9.97
CA ARG A 344 -15.38 -12.58 9.04
C ARG A 344 -14.83 -12.63 7.62
N HIS A 345 -14.80 -13.80 7.05
CA HIS A 345 -14.41 -14.04 5.67
C HIS A 345 -15.63 -14.02 4.73
N ARG A 346 -15.42 -13.75 3.45
CA ARG A 346 -16.49 -13.70 2.43
C ARG A 346 -17.07 -15.07 2.08
N ALA A 347 -16.30 -16.13 2.29
CA ALA A 347 -16.71 -17.50 2.03
C ALA A 347 -16.60 -18.33 3.31
N GLU A 348 -17.57 -19.22 3.51
CA GLU A 348 -17.53 -20.24 4.54
C GLU A 348 -17.15 -21.56 3.89
N VAL A 349 -15.99 -22.11 4.23
CA VAL A 349 -15.53 -23.41 3.73
C VAL A 349 -15.26 -24.32 4.92
N ARG A 350 -16.06 -25.36 5.05
CA ARG A 350 -15.90 -26.37 6.11
C ARG A 350 -15.08 -27.55 5.64
N ILE A 351 -14.24 -28.05 6.52
CA ILE A 351 -13.50 -29.29 6.34
C ILE A 351 -14.47 -30.43 6.61
N PRO A 352 -14.85 -31.22 5.58
CA PRO A 352 -15.87 -32.24 5.77
C PRO A 352 -15.34 -33.41 6.61
N GLU A 353 -16.25 -34.17 7.19
CA GLU A 353 -15.93 -35.54 7.65
C GLU A 353 -15.39 -36.34 6.46
N THR A 354 -14.33 -37.08 6.70
CA THR A 354 -13.60 -37.74 5.62
C THR A 354 -13.53 -39.25 5.81
N THR A 355 -13.59 -39.96 4.70
CA THR A 355 -13.29 -41.39 4.60
C THR A 355 -11.88 -41.66 4.10
N LEU A 356 -11.04 -40.61 3.95
CA LEU A 356 -9.63 -40.78 3.61
C LEU A 356 -8.95 -41.65 4.67
N PRO A 357 -8.29 -42.77 4.29
CA PRO A 357 -7.64 -43.66 5.22
C PRO A 357 -6.46 -42.96 5.91
N GLY A 358 -6.19 -43.28 7.15
CA GLY A 358 -5.06 -42.77 7.92
C GLY A 358 -5.28 -41.47 8.66
N VAL A 359 -6.32 -40.68 8.37
CA VAL A 359 -6.53 -39.37 9.01
C VAL A 359 -6.64 -39.47 10.54
N ARG A 360 -7.36 -40.44 11.06
CA ARG A 360 -7.52 -40.62 12.51
C ARG A 360 -6.30 -41.31 13.13
N GLU A 361 -5.73 -42.29 12.44
CA GLU A 361 -4.55 -43.06 12.86
C GLU A 361 -3.31 -42.16 12.98
N GLU A 362 -3.17 -41.14 12.12
CA GLU A 362 -2.09 -40.13 12.15
C GLU A 362 -2.37 -38.97 13.14
N GLY A 363 -3.43 -39.07 13.96
CA GLY A 363 -3.75 -38.05 14.95
C GLY A 363 -4.45 -36.80 14.41
N LEU A 364 -4.88 -36.81 13.14
CA LEU A 364 -5.51 -35.65 12.44
C LEU A 364 -7.05 -35.64 12.61
N GLY A 365 -7.61 -36.56 13.38
CA GLY A 365 -9.07 -36.72 13.56
C GLY A 365 -9.79 -35.53 14.21
N HIS A 366 -9.06 -34.58 14.74
CA HIS A 366 -9.58 -33.34 15.29
C HIS A 366 -9.81 -32.25 14.26
N ILE A 367 -9.36 -32.42 12.99
CA ILE A 367 -9.46 -31.39 11.93
C ILE A 367 -10.83 -31.35 11.25
N PRO A 368 -11.45 -32.50 10.88
CA PRO A 368 -12.77 -32.50 10.27
C PRO A 368 -13.83 -31.83 11.13
N GLY A 369 -14.79 -31.16 10.48
CA GLY A 369 -15.89 -30.44 11.15
C GLY A 369 -15.63 -28.96 11.39
N HIS A 370 -14.36 -28.52 11.36
CA HIS A 370 -14.00 -27.11 11.51
C HIS A 370 -14.09 -26.32 10.19
N GLY A 371 -14.19 -24.99 10.28
CA GLY A 371 -14.05 -24.09 9.17
C GLY A 371 -12.57 -23.79 8.84
N LEU A 372 -12.26 -23.45 7.59
CA LEU A 372 -10.92 -22.95 7.24
C LEU A 372 -10.63 -21.60 7.89
N ASP A 373 -11.64 -20.78 8.15
CA ASP A 373 -11.56 -19.54 8.91
C ASP A 373 -11.22 -19.80 10.40
N GLU A 374 -11.82 -20.83 11.00
CA GLU A 374 -11.47 -21.26 12.36
C GLU A 374 -10.00 -21.71 12.45
N LEU A 375 -9.51 -22.48 11.46
CA LEU A 375 -8.12 -22.92 11.40
C LEU A 375 -7.17 -21.70 11.25
N LEU A 376 -7.46 -20.80 10.31
CA LEU A 376 -6.63 -19.60 10.08
C LEU A 376 -6.59 -18.70 11.33
N SER A 377 -7.71 -18.55 12.04
CA SER A 377 -7.79 -17.82 13.31
C SER A 377 -6.98 -18.50 14.42
N ALA A 378 -7.00 -19.83 14.50
CA ALA A 378 -6.21 -20.59 15.46
C ALA A 378 -4.70 -20.44 15.18
N GLU A 379 -4.28 -20.51 13.93
CA GLU A 379 -2.88 -20.28 13.52
C GLU A 379 -2.40 -18.86 13.82
N ARG A 380 -3.26 -17.84 13.60
CA ARG A 380 -2.99 -16.46 14.01
C ARG A 380 -2.76 -16.35 15.51
N SER A 381 -3.70 -16.89 16.29
CA SER A 381 -3.62 -16.82 17.76
C SER A 381 -2.40 -17.58 18.30
N ALA A 382 -2.09 -18.74 17.73
CA ALA A 382 -0.90 -19.50 18.10
C ALA A 382 0.41 -18.71 17.77
N THR A 383 0.48 -18.05 16.62
CA THR A 383 1.62 -17.22 16.26
C THR A 383 1.78 -16.03 17.20
N GLU A 384 0.70 -15.35 17.54
CA GLU A 384 0.69 -14.28 18.53
C GLU A 384 1.20 -14.75 19.88
N MET A 385 0.66 -15.87 20.40
CA MET A 385 1.11 -16.47 21.67
C MET A 385 2.59 -16.84 21.67
N VAL A 386 3.11 -17.43 20.58
CA VAL A 386 4.52 -17.81 20.45
C VAL A 386 5.42 -16.57 20.41
N LEU A 387 5.03 -15.52 19.69
CA LEU A 387 5.76 -14.26 19.65
C LEU A 387 5.80 -13.60 21.03
N LEU A 388 4.67 -13.48 21.70
CA LEU A 388 4.57 -12.91 23.06
C LEU A 388 5.37 -13.73 24.07
N GLY A 389 5.27 -15.06 24.03
CA GLY A 389 6.04 -15.98 24.88
C GLY A 389 7.56 -15.89 24.65
N SER A 390 7.98 -15.37 23.49
CA SER A 390 9.37 -15.08 23.14
C SER A 390 9.73 -13.59 23.32
N GLU A 391 8.93 -12.84 24.09
CA GLU A 391 9.11 -11.42 24.39
C GLU A 391 9.16 -10.52 23.13
N ARG A 392 8.45 -10.92 22.06
CA ARG A 392 8.33 -10.15 20.82
C ARG A 392 7.11 -9.25 20.89
N PRO A 393 7.25 -7.91 20.69
CA PRO A 393 6.11 -7.01 20.76
C PRO A 393 5.17 -7.21 19.57
N VAL A 394 3.90 -7.46 19.88
CA VAL A 394 2.81 -7.64 18.90
C VAL A 394 1.70 -6.64 19.19
N LEU A 395 1.34 -5.86 18.19
CA LEU A 395 0.06 -5.15 18.16
C LEU A 395 -0.88 -5.86 17.18
N VAL A 396 -2.18 -5.84 17.48
CA VAL A 396 -3.19 -6.42 16.61
C VAL A 396 -4.09 -5.34 16.07
N VAL A 397 -4.30 -5.36 14.75
CA VAL A 397 -5.29 -4.51 14.08
C VAL A 397 -6.46 -5.41 13.70
N ASP A 398 -7.58 -5.21 14.37
CA ASP A 398 -8.78 -6.02 14.17
C ASP A 398 -9.66 -5.46 13.08
N LEU A 399 -9.90 -6.27 12.04
CA LEU A 399 -10.85 -5.99 10.97
C LEU A 399 -12.09 -6.86 11.16
N PRO A 400 -13.28 -6.27 11.27
CA PRO A 400 -14.53 -7.05 11.27
C PRO A 400 -14.69 -7.92 10.03
N GLU A 401 -14.32 -7.39 8.86
CA GLU A 401 -14.28 -8.06 7.57
C GLU A 401 -13.42 -7.27 6.57
N VAL A 402 -12.99 -7.91 5.50
CA VAL A 402 -12.34 -7.22 4.38
C VAL A 402 -13.42 -6.72 3.40
N SER A 403 -13.64 -5.41 3.41
CA SER A 403 -14.59 -4.69 2.55
C SER A 403 -13.98 -3.37 2.09
N ALA A 404 -14.61 -2.70 1.11
CA ALA A 404 -14.19 -1.35 0.70
C ALA A 404 -14.22 -0.38 1.88
N PHE A 405 -15.23 -0.48 2.76
CA PHE A 405 -15.37 0.37 3.93
C PHE A 405 -14.24 0.16 4.95
N SER A 406 -13.94 -1.09 5.34
CA SER A 406 -12.84 -1.36 6.27
C SER A 406 -11.47 -1.03 5.66
N LEU A 407 -11.31 -1.24 4.35
CA LEU A 407 -10.09 -0.88 3.65
C LEU A 407 -9.88 0.64 3.60
N GLY A 408 -10.95 1.42 3.42
CA GLY A 408 -10.92 2.88 3.53
C GLY A 408 -10.44 3.35 4.92
N GLN A 409 -10.95 2.72 5.99
CA GLN A 409 -10.46 2.97 7.35
C GLN A 409 -8.96 2.67 7.49
N MET A 410 -8.51 1.52 6.95
CA MET A 410 -7.12 1.09 7.01
C MET A 410 -6.18 2.04 6.25
N PHE A 411 -6.54 2.45 5.04
CA PHE A 411 -5.73 3.41 4.28
C PHE A 411 -5.57 4.70 5.06
N TYR A 412 -6.66 5.28 5.53
CA TYR A 412 -6.61 6.54 6.27
C TYR A 412 -5.85 6.43 7.59
N LEU A 413 -6.06 5.34 8.34
CA LEU A 413 -5.34 5.05 9.58
C LEU A 413 -3.82 5.10 9.40
N TYR A 414 -3.32 4.39 8.39
CA TYR A 414 -1.88 4.31 8.16
C TYR A 414 -1.29 5.55 7.48
N GLU A 415 -2.05 6.26 6.64
CA GLU A 415 -1.63 7.56 6.10
C GLU A 415 -1.48 8.58 7.21
N TRP A 416 -2.47 8.69 8.10
CA TRP A 416 -2.42 9.60 9.24
C TRP A 416 -1.29 9.23 10.21
N ALA A 417 -1.17 7.94 10.57
CA ALA A 417 -0.10 7.46 11.45
C ALA A 417 1.29 7.72 10.86
N THR A 418 1.46 7.60 9.55
CA THR A 418 2.73 7.87 8.86
C THR A 418 3.09 9.36 8.92
N ILE A 419 2.11 10.26 8.75
CA ILE A 419 2.31 11.70 8.89
C ILE A 419 2.75 12.03 10.32
N ALA A 420 2.05 11.50 11.32
CA ALA A 420 2.37 11.71 12.73
C ALA A 420 3.77 11.15 13.08
N ALA A 421 4.09 9.95 12.61
CA ALA A 421 5.42 9.38 12.81
C ALA A 421 6.52 10.25 12.19
N GLY A 422 6.29 10.81 10.98
CA GLY A 422 7.21 11.76 10.36
C GLY A 422 7.47 12.99 11.24
N MET A 423 6.44 13.53 11.86
CA MET A 423 6.56 14.66 12.79
C MET A 423 7.26 14.26 14.09
N LEU A 424 7.01 13.07 14.63
CA LEU A 424 7.74 12.53 15.79
C LEU A 424 9.23 12.34 15.49
N TYR A 425 9.56 11.85 14.29
CA TYR A 425 10.94 11.72 13.82
C TYR A 425 11.57 13.07 13.41
N HIS A 426 10.81 14.16 13.36
CA HIS A 426 11.24 15.46 12.83
C HIS A 426 11.76 15.36 11.39
N VAL A 427 11.01 14.69 10.51
CA VAL A 427 11.30 14.58 9.07
C VAL A 427 10.09 15.00 8.24
N ASN A 428 10.33 15.35 6.97
CA ASN A 428 9.23 15.60 6.04
C ASN A 428 8.71 14.26 5.48
N PRO A 429 7.47 13.83 5.79
CA PRO A 429 6.94 12.57 5.28
C PRO A 429 6.51 12.62 3.81
N PHE A 430 6.50 13.78 3.18
CA PHE A 430 5.93 13.96 1.83
C PHE A 430 6.97 14.00 0.72
N ASP A 431 8.26 14.19 1.02
CA ASP A 431 9.36 14.17 0.07
C ASP A 431 10.07 12.79 0.00
N GLN A 432 10.99 12.61 -0.93
CA GLN A 432 11.80 11.41 -1.09
C GLN A 432 13.17 11.71 -1.74
N PRO A 433 14.02 12.53 -1.09
CA PRO A 433 15.29 12.98 -1.70
C PRO A 433 16.24 11.83 -2.04
N GLY A 434 16.15 10.70 -1.34
CA GLY A 434 17.03 9.55 -1.52
C GLY A 434 16.93 8.84 -2.87
N VAL A 435 15.83 9.03 -3.62
CA VAL A 435 15.62 8.36 -4.91
C VAL A 435 15.91 9.25 -6.13
N GLU A 436 16.13 10.56 -5.93
CA GLU A 436 16.25 11.52 -7.03
C GLU A 436 17.53 11.31 -7.86
N GLU A 437 18.66 11.01 -7.22
CA GLU A 437 19.92 10.72 -7.94
C GLU A 437 19.78 9.51 -8.87
N GLY A 438 19.10 8.44 -8.42
CA GLY A 438 18.84 7.26 -9.24
C GLY A 438 18.06 7.58 -10.51
N LYS A 439 17.02 8.41 -10.40
CA LYS A 439 16.24 8.87 -11.57
C LYS A 439 17.09 9.66 -12.56
N LEU A 440 17.92 10.59 -12.07
CA LEU A 440 18.83 11.37 -12.92
C LEU A 440 19.83 10.48 -13.64
N LEU A 441 20.39 9.48 -12.96
CA LEU A 441 21.31 8.49 -13.56
C LEU A 441 20.60 7.65 -14.62
N THR A 442 19.36 7.21 -14.37
CA THR A 442 18.56 6.47 -15.37
C THR A 442 18.36 7.29 -16.63
N HIS A 443 17.93 8.55 -16.49
CA HIS A 443 17.77 9.44 -17.64
C HIS A 443 19.07 9.68 -18.41
N ALA A 444 20.19 9.81 -17.70
CA ALA A 444 21.51 9.97 -18.33
C ALA A 444 21.95 8.69 -19.07
N ALA A 445 21.65 7.50 -18.50
CA ALA A 445 21.93 6.23 -19.17
C ALA A 445 21.11 6.03 -20.45
N MET A 446 19.89 6.61 -20.49
CA MET A 446 19.00 6.60 -21.65
C MET A 446 19.29 7.75 -22.65
N GLY A 447 20.38 8.50 -22.45
CA GLY A 447 20.85 9.50 -23.42
C GLY A 447 20.19 10.88 -23.33
N ARG A 448 19.65 11.26 -22.16
CA ARG A 448 19.08 12.58 -21.96
C ARG A 448 20.11 13.67 -22.21
N SER A 449 19.75 14.65 -23.07
CA SER A 449 20.59 15.80 -23.38
C SER A 449 20.95 16.61 -22.12
N GLY A 450 22.17 17.10 -22.01
CA GLY A 450 22.66 17.85 -20.83
C GLY A 450 23.05 16.97 -19.63
N SER A 451 23.12 15.64 -19.81
CA SER A 451 23.48 14.68 -18.77
C SER A 451 24.83 13.99 -19.02
N GLU A 452 25.68 14.56 -19.84
CA GLU A 452 26.93 13.92 -20.34
C GLU A 452 27.87 13.53 -19.21
N LYS A 453 27.99 14.35 -18.14
CA LYS A 453 28.82 14.05 -16.96
C LYS A 453 28.28 12.84 -16.18
N LEU A 454 26.97 12.71 -16.05
CA LEU A 454 26.34 11.56 -15.38
C LEU A 454 26.49 10.29 -16.24
N ALA A 455 26.32 10.40 -17.55
CA ALA A 455 26.52 9.31 -18.50
C ALA A 455 27.99 8.80 -18.47
N GLU A 456 28.97 9.70 -18.36
CA GLU A 456 30.38 9.33 -18.19
C GLU A 456 30.61 8.58 -16.86
N ARG A 457 30.04 9.05 -15.75
CA ARG A 457 30.09 8.37 -14.46
C ARG A 457 29.54 6.95 -14.53
N ILE A 458 28.45 6.73 -15.29
CA ILE A 458 27.88 5.39 -15.50
C ILE A 458 28.81 4.51 -16.32
N ARG A 459 29.37 5.04 -17.43
CA ARG A 459 30.34 4.31 -18.25
C ARG A 459 31.55 3.87 -17.42
N SER A 460 32.15 4.78 -16.66
CA SER A 460 33.27 4.50 -15.77
C SER A 460 32.93 3.45 -14.72
N HIS A 461 31.70 3.47 -14.19
CA HIS A 461 31.23 2.44 -13.23
C HIS A 461 31.15 1.05 -13.90
N ARG A 462 30.63 0.95 -15.12
CA ARG A 462 30.54 -0.31 -15.89
C ARG A 462 31.91 -0.88 -16.31
N GLN A 463 32.92 -0.02 -16.46
CA GLN A 463 34.28 -0.39 -16.83
C GLN A 463 35.18 -0.79 -15.62
N ARG A 464 34.62 -0.87 -14.40
CA ARG A 464 35.39 -1.30 -13.22
C ARG A 464 35.95 -2.70 -13.43
N PRO A 465 37.23 -2.94 -13.03
CA PRO A 465 37.84 -4.25 -13.15
C PRO A 465 37.04 -5.34 -12.40
N ASP A 466 36.89 -6.48 -13.03
CA ASP A 466 36.11 -7.63 -12.56
C ASP A 466 36.85 -8.46 -11.45
N ARG A 467 37.56 -7.74 -10.54
CA ARG A 467 38.50 -8.35 -9.57
C ARG A 467 37.83 -9.23 -8.51
N HIS A 468 36.52 -9.06 -8.31
CA HIS A 468 35.78 -9.80 -7.29
C HIS A 468 34.57 -10.56 -7.86
N ARG A 469 34.57 -10.80 -9.17
CA ARG A 469 33.54 -11.61 -9.81
C ARG A 469 33.84 -13.08 -9.61
N ILE A 470 33.00 -13.76 -8.86
CA ILE A 470 33.05 -15.23 -8.75
C ILE A 470 32.29 -15.79 -9.96
N ARG A 471 32.94 -16.69 -10.71
CA ARG A 471 32.37 -17.37 -11.88
C ARG A 471 32.06 -18.81 -11.54
#